data_7802e9f235c92d70e6c3291e2f0ce1c1
#
_entry.id   7802e9f235c92d70e6c3291e2f0ce1c1
#
_cell.length_a   1.000
_cell.length_b   1.000
_cell.length_c   1.000
_cell.angle_alpha   90.00
_cell.angle_beta   90.00
_cell.angle_gamma   90.00
#
_symmetry.space_group_name_H-M   'P 1'
#
loop_
_entity.id
_entity.type
_entity.pdbx_description
1 polymer ?
#
loop_
_entity_poly.entity_id
_entity_poly.type
_entity_poly.pdbx_seq_one_letter_code
_entity_poly.pdbx_strand_id
1 'polypeptide(L)'
;MTAAACGTPAPAVKTGTGVTDKTIRLGVLSDLSGPFGPLGEAVVQGNQLYVDKLNAAGGICGRQIELDVQDTGFDTDKATQLYFKMEPSVLGLLQVVGSDITSRITPDMLQQQVMAAPTSWSSDLLGNPYMVVVGATYDLDVINSFDFLLRQGKLQKGDVIGHIYDDDPEYGGNALQGSQFVADKLGLQLKAIQIPANKTDFTAEIGQLKAAGAKAVAISTYPQQTAMAVGTAAAIGLDVPFLVSNPGFDPSVLASPVGPAFQQLVLVSSSVSPFGAKLPAAEDLAVAYKAKFPNGKPSMAVDYGYVVGIGYAAILKRACAEGDLTRPGVQKAFHELTGVDTSGLTAPLLFSSSNYPSSRQSFVLRPNPNTPGGLDIVDPLKESDLVRQRIG
;
A
#
# COMPACT_ATOMS: atom_id res chain seq x y z
N MET A 1 7.75 59.64 9.89
CA MET A 1 6.97 59.16 8.75
C MET A 1 7.33 57.72 8.52
N THR A 2 6.51 56.80 9.03
CA THR A 2 6.71 55.34 8.84
C THR A 2 5.97 54.94 7.57
N ALA A 3 6.72 54.56 6.54
CA ALA A 3 6.16 54.03 5.32
C ALA A 3 5.57 52.63 5.61
N ALA A 4 4.25 52.51 5.60
CA ALA A 4 3.57 51.23 5.58
C ALA A 4 3.83 50.59 4.23
N ALA A 5 4.59 49.50 4.22
CA ALA A 5 4.72 48.62 3.06
C ALA A 5 3.37 47.96 2.81
N CYS A 6 2.61 48.43 1.83
CA CYS A 6 1.48 47.74 1.27
C CYS A 6 2.02 46.49 0.57
N GLY A 7 2.07 45.37 1.27
CA GLY A 7 2.29 44.07 0.66
C GLY A 7 1.11 43.83 -0.29
N THR A 8 1.39 43.55 -1.55
CA THR A 8 0.40 43.05 -2.52
C THR A 8 -0.28 41.84 -1.91
N PRO A 9 -1.62 41.77 -1.82
CA PRO A 9 -2.30 40.57 -1.34
C PRO A 9 -1.87 39.39 -2.20
N ALA A 10 -1.53 38.26 -1.56
CA ALA A 10 -1.26 37.03 -2.29
C ALA A 10 -2.44 36.74 -3.22
N PRO A 11 -2.20 36.32 -4.46
CA PRO A 11 -3.29 36.04 -5.41
C PRO A 11 -4.26 35.03 -4.78
N ALA A 12 -5.57 35.33 -4.91
CA ALA A 12 -6.62 34.48 -4.37
C ALA A 12 -6.50 33.08 -4.98
N VAL A 13 -6.36 32.05 -4.15
CA VAL A 13 -6.32 30.65 -4.60
C VAL A 13 -7.72 30.27 -5.09
N LYS A 14 -7.82 29.80 -6.34
CA LYS A 14 -9.05 29.26 -6.90
C LYS A 14 -9.45 28.00 -6.13
N THR A 15 -10.71 27.90 -5.72
CA THR A 15 -11.23 26.78 -4.93
C THR A 15 -12.41 26.12 -5.65
N GLY A 16 -12.72 24.87 -5.28
CA GLY A 16 -13.83 24.10 -5.84
C GLY A 16 -14.45 23.20 -4.78
N THR A 17 -15.06 22.11 -5.22
CA THR A 17 -15.70 21.11 -4.35
C THR A 17 -14.75 20.68 -3.23
N GLY A 18 -15.24 20.61 -1.99
CA GLY A 18 -14.50 20.19 -0.82
C GLY A 18 -13.49 21.21 -0.27
N VAL A 19 -13.43 22.44 -0.82
CA VAL A 19 -12.50 23.49 -0.37
C VAL A 19 -13.27 24.74 0.05
N THR A 20 -13.05 25.15 1.30
CA THR A 20 -13.57 26.41 1.86
C THR A 20 -12.42 27.38 2.13
N ASP A 21 -12.72 28.54 2.72
CA ASP A 21 -11.68 29.49 3.15
C ASP A 21 -10.83 28.95 4.32
N LYS A 22 -11.31 27.93 5.05
CA LYS A 22 -10.68 27.40 6.26
C LYS A 22 -10.28 25.94 6.16
N THR A 23 -10.90 25.16 5.27
CA THR A 23 -10.75 23.71 5.24
C THR A 23 -10.58 23.17 3.83
N ILE A 24 -9.87 22.04 3.72
CA ILE A 24 -9.86 21.13 2.58
C ILE A 24 -10.36 19.77 3.10
N ARG A 25 -11.50 19.33 2.58
CA ARG A 25 -12.10 18.05 2.98
C ARG A 25 -11.69 16.95 2.02
N LEU A 26 -11.15 15.86 2.56
CA LEU A 26 -10.74 14.66 1.84
C LEU A 26 -11.53 13.45 2.34
N GLY A 27 -11.98 12.61 1.41
CA GLY A 27 -12.67 11.37 1.74
C GLY A 27 -11.69 10.23 2.04
N VAL A 28 -12.14 9.29 2.88
CA VAL A 28 -11.47 8.04 3.18
C VAL A 28 -12.51 6.93 3.17
N LEU A 29 -12.41 6.01 2.22
CA LEU A 29 -13.19 4.78 2.17
C LEU A 29 -12.30 3.65 2.67
N SER A 30 -12.55 3.15 3.88
CA SER A 30 -11.72 2.14 4.51
C SER A 30 -12.53 0.93 4.95
N ASP A 31 -11.89 -0.22 5.01
CA ASP A 31 -12.43 -1.38 5.71
C ASP A 31 -12.09 -1.24 7.20
N LEU A 32 -13.09 -1.05 8.05
CA LEU A 32 -12.90 -0.96 9.50
C LEU A 32 -13.57 -2.14 10.23
N SER A 33 -14.37 -2.94 9.53
CA SER A 33 -15.16 -4.02 10.14
C SER A 33 -15.14 -5.34 9.37
N GLY A 34 -14.53 -5.37 8.17
CA GLY A 34 -14.43 -6.53 7.30
C GLY A 34 -13.10 -7.30 7.42
N PRO A 35 -12.74 -8.08 6.41
CA PRO A 35 -11.58 -8.98 6.43
C PRO A 35 -10.23 -8.27 6.52
N PHE A 36 -10.13 -7.01 6.08
CA PHE A 36 -8.96 -6.16 6.21
C PHE A 36 -9.10 -5.09 7.30
N GLY A 37 -10.07 -5.26 8.24
CA GLY A 37 -10.34 -4.29 9.29
C GLY A 37 -9.09 -3.78 10.03
N PRO A 38 -8.19 -4.65 10.53
CA PRO A 38 -6.95 -4.22 11.19
C PRO A 38 -6.03 -3.39 10.27
N LEU A 39 -5.90 -3.76 8.99
CA LEU A 39 -5.15 -3.00 8.00
C LEU A 39 -5.79 -1.63 7.75
N GLY A 40 -7.11 -1.62 7.49
CA GLY A 40 -7.86 -0.39 7.21
C GLY A 40 -7.82 0.60 8.38
N GLU A 41 -7.97 0.12 9.62
CA GLU A 41 -7.82 0.95 10.82
C GLU A 41 -6.41 1.55 10.92
N ALA A 42 -5.37 0.73 10.73
CA ALA A 42 -3.99 1.18 10.79
C ALA A 42 -3.65 2.23 9.71
N VAL A 43 -4.15 2.06 8.48
CA VAL A 43 -4.01 3.06 7.40
C VAL A 43 -4.65 4.38 7.80
N VAL A 44 -5.90 4.36 8.31
CA VAL A 44 -6.60 5.58 8.76
C VAL A 44 -5.83 6.26 9.89
N GLN A 45 -5.29 5.50 10.84
CA GLN A 45 -4.47 6.04 11.91
C GLN A 45 -3.21 6.73 11.37
N GLY A 46 -2.55 6.14 10.38
CA GLY A 46 -1.42 6.76 9.67
C GLY A 46 -1.80 8.06 8.95
N ASN A 47 -2.91 8.05 8.20
CA ASN A 47 -3.45 9.25 7.55
C ASN A 47 -3.70 10.38 8.58
N GLN A 48 -4.34 10.05 9.71
CA GLN A 48 -4.68 11.01 10.74
C GLN A 48 -3.43 11.62 11.41
N LEU A 49 -2.40 10.79 11.67
CA LEU A 49 -1.14 11.28 12.24
C LEU A 49 -0.45 12.30 11.31
N TYR A 50 -0.45 12.02 10.00
CA TYR A 50 0.13 12.97 9.05
C TYR A 50 -0.71 14.24 8.94
N VAL A 51 -2.04 14.12 8.87
CA VAL A 51 -2.97 15.26 8.81
C VAL A 51 -2.82 16.14 10.05
N ASP A 52 -2.73 15.57 11.25
CA ASP A 52 -2.51 16.34 12.49
C ASP A 52 -1.21 17.14 12.44
N LYS A 53 -0.11 16.49 12.01
CA LYS A 53 1.20 17.15 11.84
C LYS A 53 1.12 18.28 10.81
N LEU A 54 0.46 18.05 9.69
CA LEU A 54 0.28 19.04 8.64
C LEU A 54 -0.56 20.23 9.13
N ASN A 55 -1.65 19.95 9.82
CA ASN A 55 -2.55 20.96 10.37
C ASN A 55 -1.86 21.80 11.48
N ALA A 56 -1.08 21.16 12.33
CA ALA A 56 -0.27 21.86 13.35
C ALA A 56 0.77 22.80 12.72
N ALA A 57 1.23 22.49 11.51
CA ALA A 57 2.14 23.34 10.72
C ALA A 57 1.42 24.44 9.90
N GLY A 58 0.10 24.62 10.08
CA GLY A 58 -0.70 25.64 9.39
C GLY A 58 -1.50 25.14 8.18
N GLY A 59 -1.51 23.85 7.93
CA GLY A 59 -2.29 23.21 6.84
C GLY A 59 -1.75 23.51 5.44
N ILE A 60 -2.65 23.65 4.48
CA ILE A 60 -2.30 23.93 3.06
C ILE A 60 -3.03 25.21 2.63
N CYS A 61 -2.29 26.21 2.13
CA CYS A 61 -2.82 27.54 1.83
C CYS A 61 -3.57 28.17 3.02
N GLY A 62 -3.13 27.93 4.26
CA GLY A 62 -3.81 28.37 5.48
C GLY A 62 -5.12 27.63 5.81
N ARG A 63 -5.39 26.51 5.13
CA ARG A 63 -6.58 25.68 5.33
C ARG A 63 -6.20 24.38 6.06
N GLN A 64 -7.04 23.99 7.02
CA GLN A 64 -6.90 22.71 7.73
C GLN A 64 -7.42 21.59 6.84
N ILE A 65 -6.78 20.42 6.91
CA ILE A 65 -7.31 19.21 6.26
C ILE A 65 -8.30 18.54 7.20
N GLU A 66 -9.47 18.19 6.67
CA GLU A 66 -10.50 17.41 7.35
C GLU A 66 -10.70 16.09 6.63
N LEU A 67 -10.74 14.97 7.38
CA LEU A 67 -10.99 13.64 6.84
C LEU A 67 -12.45 13.24 7.08
N ASP A 68 -13.13 12.84 6.00
CA ASP A 68 -14.42 12.15 6.05
C ASP A 68 -14.17 10.65 5.93
N VAL A 69 -14.13 9.95 7.07
CA VAL A 69 -13.80 8.52 7.14
C VAL A 69 -15.08 7.71 7.15
N GLN A 70 -15.21 6.78 6.21
CA GLN A 70 -16.38 5.91 6.08
C GLN A 70 -15.93 4.43 6.07
N ASP A 71 -16.65 3.60 6.84
CA ASP A 71 -16.45 2.16 6.89
C ASP A 71 -17.21 1.46 5.76
N THR A 72 -16.45 0.88 4.83
CA THR A 72 -17.02 0.08 3.73
C THR A 72 -17.38 -1.34 4.16
N GLY A 73 -16.72 -1.89 5.21
CA GLY A 73 -16.82 -3.29 5.58
C GLY A 73 -16.34 -4.24 4.48
N PHE A 74 -15.51 -3.73 3.56
CA PHE A 74 -15.04 -4.42 2.36
C PHE A 74 -16.18 -4.85 1.42
N ASP A 75 -17.32 -4.16 1.47
CA ASP A 75 -18.48 -4.36 0.61
C ASP A 75 -18.48 -3.34 -0.53
N THR A 76 -18.37 -3.80 -1.77
CA THR A 76 -18.23 -2.98 -2.97
C THR A 76 -19.48 -2.14 -3.25
N ASP A 77 -20.68 -2.66 -2.98
CA ASP A 77 -21.93 -1.92 -3.18
C ASP A 77 -22.09 -0.83 -2.11
N LYS A 78 -21.80 -1.14 -0.85
CA LYS A 78 -21.78 -0.17 0.25
C LYS A 78 -20.74 0.93 -0.02
N ALA A 79 -19.53 0.56 -0.44
CA ALA A 79 -18.47 1.51 -0.79
C ALA A 79 -18.90 2.46 -1.91
N THR A 80 -19.57 1.94 -2.95
CA THR A 80 -20.11 2.73 -4.05
C THR A 80 -21.15 3.76 -3.56
N GLN A 81 -22.07 3.33 -2.70
CA GLN A 81 -23.06 4.23 -2.09
C GLN A 81 -22.42 5.33 -1.23
N LEU A 82 -21.42 4.96 -0.42
CA LEU A 82 -20.66 5.89 0.40
C LEU A 82 -19.88 6.90 -0.45
N TYR A 83 -19.27 6.43 -1.56
CA TYR A 83 -18.59 7.29 -2.52
C TYR A 83 -19.54 8.37 -3.06
N PHE A 84 -20.69 8.00 -3.61
CA PHE A 84 -21.67 8.96 -4.15
C PHE A 84 -22.22 9.92 -3.10
N LYS A 85 -22.31 9.49 -1.84
CA LYS A 85 -22.74 10.35 -0.76
C LYS A 85 -21.68 11.40 -0.38
N MET A 86 -20.39 11.05 -0.41
CA MET A 86 -19.32 11.97 0.01
C MET A 86 -18.75 12.80 -1.14
N GLU A 87 -18.79 12.30 -2.37
CA GLU A 87 -18.20 12.94 -3.55
C GLU A 87 -18.56 14.42 -3.69
N PRO A 88 -19.84 14.86 -3.53
CA PRO A 88 -20.21 16.28 -3.69
C PRO A 88 -19.61 17.21 -2.64
N SER A 89 -18.93 16.68 -1.61
CA SER A 89 -18.42 17.46 -0.48
C SER A 89 -16.91 17.32 -0.24
N VAL A 90 -16.19 16.49 -1.03
CA VAL A 90 -14.75 16.28 -0.89
C VAL A 90 -13.99 16.74 -2.13
N LEU A 91 -12.76 17.22 -1.93
CA LEU A 91 -11.86 17.58 -3.05
C LEU A 91 -11.36 16.32 -3.78
N GLY A 92 -11.06 15.28 -3.02
CA GLY A 92 -10.57 14.00 -3.50
C GLY A 92 -10.62 12.96 -2.40
N LEU A 93 -10.13 11.73 -2.68
CA LEU A 93 -10.06 10.64 -1.73
C LEU A 93 -8.60 10.44 -1.29
N LEU A 94 -8.32 10.72 -0.02
CA LEU A 94 -6.99 10.46 0.53
C LEU A 94 -6.69 8.97 0.58
N GLN A 95 -7.73 8.13 0.74
CA GLN A 95 -7.59 6.69 0.84
C GLN A 95 -8.82 5.96 0.30
N VAL A 96 -8.57 4.88 -0.44
CA VAL A 96 -9.58 3.87 -0.82
C VAL A 96 -8.97 2.48 -0.56
N VAL A 97 -9.52 1.74 0.40
CA VAL A 97 -9.04 0.40 0.75
C VAL A 97 -9.81 -0.65 -0.04
N GLY A 98 -9.07 -1.47 -0.79
CA GLY A 98 -9.59 -2.59 -1.58
C GLY A 98 -9.47 -2.38 -3.08
N SER A 99 -8.93 -3.41 -3.77
CA SER A 99 -8.73 -3.40 -5.22
C SER A 99 -10.07 -3.42 -5.94
N ASP A 100 -10.98 -4.33 -5.61
CA ASP A 100 -12.34 -4.42 -6.18
C ASP A 100 -13.14 -3.13 -5.99
N ILE A 101 -13.05 -2.53 -4.79
CA ILE A 101 -13.73 -1.26 -4.49
C ILE A 101 -13.17 -0.15 -5.37
N THR A 102 -11.84 -0.06 -5.47
CA THR A 102 -11.15 0.95 -6.30
C THR A 102 -11.57 0.83 -7.75
N SER A 103 -11.51 -0.37 -8.33
CA SER A 103 -11.91 -0.64 -9.71
C SER A 103 -13.38 -0.31 -9.95
N ARG A 104 -14.26 -0.65 -9.00
CA ARG A 104 -15.70 -0.42 -9.13
C ARG A 104 -16.08 1.07 -9.19
N ILE A 105 -15.42 1.94 -8.40
CA ILE A 105 -15.71 3.37 -8.37
C ILE A 105 -14.89 4.19 -9.37
N THR A 106 -13.86 3.59 -9.98
CA THR A 106 -12.95 4.29 -10.93
C THR A 106 -13.67 5.00 -12.08
N PRO A 107 -14.66 4.39 -12.79
CA PRO A 107 -15.37 5.09 -13.87
C PRO A 107 -16.04 6.38 -13.41
N ASP A 108 -16.66 6.37 -12.22
CA ASP A 108 -17.32 7.53 -11.65
C ASP A 108 -16.31 8.60 -11.21
N MET A 109 -15.20 8.18 -10.61
CA MET A 109 -14.10 9.10 -10.25
C MET A 109 -13.51 9.81 -11.48
N LEU A 110 -13.31 9.10 -12.59
CA LEU A 110 -12.85 9.67 -13.86
C LEU A 110 -13.84 10.73 -14.37
N GLN A 111 -15.14 10.42 -14.39
CA GLN A 111 -16.17 11.35 -14.85
C GLN A 111 -16.24 12.61 -13.98
N GLN A 112 -16.06 12.47 -12.67
CA GLN A 112 -16.17 13.54 -11.68
C GLN A 112 -14.81 14.22 -11.38
N GLN A 113 -13.74 13.78 -12.05
CA GLN A 113 -12.37 14.28 -11.88
C GLN A 113 -11.87 14.19 -10.43
N VAL A 114 -12.24 13.15 -9.71
CA VAL A 114 -11.86 12.91 -8.32
C VAL A 114 -10.55 12.14 -8.27
N MET A 115 -9.51 12.75 -7.72
CA MET A 115 -8.26 12.05 -7.44
C MET A 115 -8.39 11.15 -6.22
N ALA A 116 -7.78 9.96 -6.28
CA ALA A 116 -7.74 9.02 -5.17
C ALA A 116 -6.35 8.40 -4.99
N ALA A 117 -5.99 8.13 -3.73
CA ALA A 117 -4.86 7.25 -3.41
C ALA A 117 -5.41 5.90 -2.95
N PRO A 118 -5.36 4.86 -3.78
CA PRO A 118 -5.86 3.54 -3.41
C PRO A 118 -4.89 2.80 -2.49
N THR A 119 -5.41 2.00 -1.55
CA THR A 119 -4.70 0.88 -0.94
C THR A 119 -4.95 -0.35 -1.82
N SER A 120 -4.48 -0.22 -3.02
CA SER A 120 -4.37 -1.23 -4.07
C SER A 120 -3.13 -0.90 -4.88
N TRP A 121 -2.31 -1.90 -5.09
CA TRP A 121 -1.05 -1.77 -5.84
C TRP A 121 -1.12 -2.55 -7.16
N SER A 122 -2.32 -2.61 -7.76
CA SER A 122 -2.46 -3.19 -9.09
C SER A 122 -1.77 -2.33 -10.14
N SER A 123 -1.02 -2.96 -11.04
CA SER A 123 -0.46 -2.26 -12.21
C SER A 123 -1.54 -1.79 -13.19
N ASP A 124 -2.76 -2.32 -13.09
CA ASP A 124 -3.89 -1.91 -13.95
C ASP A 124 -4.43 -0.53 -13.59
N LEU A 125 -4.07 -0.01 -12.40
CA LEU A 125 -4.36 1.38 -12.01
C LEU A 125 -3.40 2.40 -12.61
N LEU A 126 -2.25 1.95 -13.12
CA LEU A 126 -1.28 2.81 -13.78
C LEU A 126 -1.83 3.35 -15.11
N GLY A 127 -1.44 4.56 -15.46
CA GLY A 127 -2.00 5.25 -16.64
C GLY A 127 -3.31 6.00 -16.36
N ASN A 128 -3.97 5.74 -15.23
CA ASN A 128 -5.14 6.51 -14.83
C ASN A 128 -4.71 7.88 -14.26
N PRO A 129 -5.12 9.01 -14.88
CA PRO A 129 -4.64 10.35 -14.50
C PRO A 129 -5.14 10.83 -13.13
N TYR A 130 -6.02 10.09 -12.48
CA TYR A 130 -6.60 10.43 -11.17
C TYR A 130 -6.19 9.46 -10.06
N MET A 131 -5.34 8.44 -10.35
CA MET A 131 -4.89 7.46 -9.38
C MET A 131 -3.47 7.76 -8.89
N VAL A 132 -3.33 8.00 -7.59
CA VAL A 132 -2.06 8.23 -6.91
C VAL A 132 -1.60 6.91 -6.31
N VAL A 133 -1.02 6.03 -7.12
CA VAL A 133 -0.48 4.74 -6.65
C VAL A 133 0.82 4.99 -5.88
N VAL A 134 0.78 4.76 -4.57
CA VAL A 134 1.92 5.00 -3.66
C VAL A 134 2.64 3.69 -3.37
N GLY A 135 3.87 3.57 -3.85
CA GLY A 135 4.70 2.37 -3.68
C GLY A 135 4.92 1.60 -4.99
N ALA A 136 5.42 0.39 -4.87
CA ALA A 136 5.57 -0.57 -5.95
C ALA A 136 4.27 -1.35 -6.17
N THR A 137 4.05 -1.82 -7.39
CA THR A 137 2.88 -2.68 -7.70
C THR A 137 3.09 -4.10 -7.20
N TYR A 138 2.01 -4.88 -7.08
CA TYR A 138 2.07 -6.25 -6.54
C TYR A 138 3.02 -7.15 -7.34
N ASP A 139 3.01 -7.04 -8.67
CA ASP A 139 3.91 -7.82 -9.52
C ASP A 139 5.38 -7.45 -9.25
N LEU A 140 5.70 -6.18 -9.05
CA LEU A 140 7.08 -5.72 -8.76
C LEU A 140 7.54 -6.16 -7.36
N ASP A 141 6.66 -6.11 -6.35
CA ASP A 141 6.96 -6.61 -5.01
C ASP A 141 7.29 -8.11 -5.03
N VAL A 142 6.52 -8.91 -5.78
CA VAL A 142 6.80 -10.34 -5.99
C VAL A 142 8.13 -10.56 -6.69
N ILE A 143 8.43 -9.79 -7.75
CA ILE A 143 9.70 -9.90 -8.47
C ILE A 143 10.89 -9.56 -7.55
N ASN A 144 10.82 -8.48 -6.76
CA ASN A 144 11.85 -8.11 -5.80
C ASN A 144 12.06 -9.19 -4.73
N SER A 145 10.98 -9.85 -4.28
CA SER A 145 11.05 -10.94 -3.31
C SER A 145 11.76 -12.18 -3.87
N PHE A 146 11.47 -12.56 -5.10
CA PHE A 146 12.18 -13.67 -5.76
C PHE A 146 13.64 -13.32 -6.03
N ASP A 147 13.95 -12.07 -6.44
CA ASP A 147 15.33 -11.60 -6.60
C ASP A 147 16.15 -11.75 -5.30
N PHE A 148 15.52 -11.48 -4.15
CA PHE A 148 16.16 -11.71 -2.85
C PHE A 148 16.56 -13.18 -2.66
N LEU A 149 15.67 -14.13 -2.97
CA LEU A 149 15.99 -15.56 -2.87
C LEU A 149 17.07 -16.00 -3.87
N LEU A 150 17.07 -15.43 -5.06
CA LEU A 150 18.14 -15.68 -6.07
C LEU A 150 19.49 -15.22 -5.57
N ARG A 151 19.56 -14.00 -5.04
CA ARG A 151 20.81 -13.45 -4.45
C ARG A 151 21.30 -14.27 -3.23
N GLN A 152 20.39 -14.95 -2.56
CA GLN A 152 20.73 -15.90 -1.48
C GLN A 152 21.12 -17.30 -1.98
N GLY A 153 21.12 -17.52 -3.30
CA GLY A 153 21.41 -18.83 -3.89
C GLY A 153 20.37 -19.92 -3.59
N LYS A 154 19.15 -19.51 -3.24
CA LYS A 154 18.05 -20.43 -2.87
C LYS A 154 17.22 -20.90 -4.06
N LEU A 155 17.41 -20.31 -5.22
CA LEU A 155 16.72 -20.67 -6.46
C LEU A 155 17.71 -20.76 -7.60
N GLN A 156 17.50 -21.75 -8.48
CA GLN A 156 18.29 -21.97 -9.69
C GLN A 156 17.38 -22.40 -10.85
N LYS A 157 17.88 -22.26 -12.08
CA LYS A 157 17.16 -22.69 -13.29
C LYS A 157 16.64 -24.14 -13.16
N GLY A 158 15.40 -24.34 -13.53
CA GLY A 158 14.69 -25.63 -13.47
C GLY A 158 13.96 -25.88 -12.15
N ASP A 159 14.20 -25.10 -11.09
CA ASP A 159 13.47 -25.22 -9.85
C ASP A 159 11.98 -24.91 -10.03
N VAL A 160 11.17 -25.57 -9.19
CA VAL A 160 9.72 -25.29 -9.12
C VAL A 160 9.48 -24.19 -8.08
N ILE A 161 8.68 -23.19 -8.46
CA ILE A 161 8.13 -22.19 -7.53
C ILE A 161 6.61 -22.33 -7.50
N GLY A 162 6.01 -22.10 -6.32
CA GLY A 162 4.56 -22.01 -6.17
C GLY A 162 4.08 -20.59 -6.16
N HIS A 163 2.80 -20.38 -6.53
CA HIS A 163 2.07 -19.16 -6.20
C HIS A 163 0.63 -19.53 -5.83
N ILE A 164 0.24 -19.29 -4.57
CA ILE A 164 -1.15 -19.36 -4.12
C ILE A 164 -1.70 -17.92 -4.14
N TYR A 165 -2.79 -17.70 -4.85
CA TYR A 165 -3.36 -16.36 -5.03
C TYR A 165 -4.88 -16.39 -4.98
N ASP A 166 -5.50 -15.32 -4.49
CA ASP A 166 -6.94 -15.18 -4.48
C ASP A 166 -7.51 -14.93 -5.88
N ASP A 167 -8.83 -14.99 -6.01
CA ASP A 167 -9.54 -14.85 -7.28
C ASP A 167 -9.78 -13.38 -7.67
N ASP A 168 -9.31 -12.40 -6.89
CA ASP A 168 -9.29 -10.99 -7.27
C ASP A 168 -8.24 -10.75 -8.37
N PRO A 169 -8.63 -10.37 -9.60
CA PRO A 169 -7.71 -10.14 -10.69
C PRO A 169 -6.75 -8.98 -10.43
N GLU A 170 -7.18 -7.96 -9.68
CA GLU A 170 -6.44 -6.75 -9.36
C GLU A 170 -5.40 -6.98 -8.26
N TYR A 171 -5.61 -7.95 -7.37
CA TYR A 171 -4.67 -8.31 -6.32
C TYR A 171 -3.92 -9.60 -6.65
N GLY A 172 -4.58 -10.75 -6.48
CA GLY A 172 -3.95 -12.06 -6.71
C GLY A 172 -3.50 -12.25 -8.15
N GLY A 173 -4.32 -11.82 -9.13
CA GLY A 173 -4.01 -11.87 -10.55
C GLY A 173 -2.80 -10.99 -10.92
N ASN A 174 -2.73 -9.77 -10.43
CA ASN A 174 -1.60 -8.88 -10.68
C ASN A 174 -0.30 -9.41 -10.04
N ALA A 175 -0.35 -9.90 -8.81
CA ALA A 175 0.80 -10.52 -8.14
C ALA A 175 1.31 -11.76 -8.90
N LEU A 176 0.40 -12.58 -9.45
CA LEU A 176 0.75 -13.75 -10.27
C LEU A 176 1.58 -13.37 -11.50
N GLN A 177 1.30 -12.23 -12.13
CA GLN A 177 2.09 -11.74 -13.27
C GLN A 177 3.58 -11.58 -12.92
N GLY A 178 3.89 -11.17 -11.67
CA GLY A 178 5.26 -11.09 -11.17
C GLY A 178 5.93 -12.46 -11.10
N SER A 179 5.25 -13.48 -10.56
CA SER A 179 5.76 -14.85 -10.51
C SER A 179 5.94 -15.46 -11.91
N GLN A 180 5.02 -15.20 -12.82
CA GLN A 180 5.12 -15.66 -14.19
C GLN A 180 6.33 -15.04 -14.89
N PHE A 181 6.52 -13.72 -14.75
CA PHE A 181 7.68 -13.02 -15.32
C PHE A 181 9.00 -13.61 -14.79
N VAL A 182 9.11 -13.84 -13.49
CA VAL A 182 10.31 -14.44 -12.88
C VAL A 182 10.56 -15.85 -13.42
N ALA A 183 9.50 -16.68 -13.49
CA ALA A 183 9.60 -18.04 -14.01
C ALA A 183 10.11 -18.06 -15.46
N ASP A 184 9.53 -17.24 -16.33
CA ASP A 184 9.90 -17.14 -17.74
C ASP A 184 11.34 -16.65 -17.91
N LYS A 185 11.74 -15.60 -17.18
CA LYS A 185 13.07 -15.01 -17.27
C LYS A 185 14.20 -15.92 -16.80
N LEU A 186 13.93 -16.72 -15.77
CA LEU A 186 14.94 -17.54 -15.09
C LEU A 186 14.88 -19.03 -15.46
N GLY A 187 13.88 -19.41 -16.27
CA GLY A 187 13.63 -20.80 -16.62
C GLY A 187 13.24 -21.65 -15.42
N LEU A 188 12.44 -21.08 -14.50
CA LEU A 188 11.79 -21.79 -13.41
C LEU A 188 10.47 -22.41 -13.87
N GLN A 189 9.95 -23.37 -13.10
CA GLN A 189 8.63 -23.96 -13.34
C GLN A 189 7.63 -23.36 -12.34
N LEU A 190 6.63 -22.64 -12.82
CA LEU A 190 5.59 -22.06 -11.99
C LEU A 190 4.42 -23.02 -11.79
N LYS A 191 4.09 -23.31 -10.53
CA LYS A 191 2.86 -23.97 -10.10
C LYS A 191 1.91 -22.93 -9.51
N ALA A 192 1.04 -22.33 -10.33
CA ALA A 192 0.03 -21.38 -9.91
C ALA A 192 -1.22 -22.09 -9.40
N ILE A 193 -1.77 -21.66 -8.26
CA ILE A 193 -2.97 -22.22 -7.63
C ILE A 193 -3.88 -21.07 -7.19
N GLN A 194 -4.97 -20.88 -7.92
CA GLN A 194 -6.00 -19.90 -7.56
C GLN A 194 -6.93 -20.47 -6.48
N ILE A 195 -7.31 -19.63 -5.52
CA ILE A 195 -8.24 -19.99 -4.46
C ILE A 195 -9.37 -18.96 -4.35
N PRO A 196 -10.59 -19.39 -3.96
CA PRO A 196 -11.68 -18.46 -3.70
C PRO A 196 -11.50 -17.73 -2.35
N ALA A 197 -12.13 -16.57 -2.22
CA ALA A 197 -12.08 -15.70 -1.04
C ALA A 197 -12.52 -16.42 0.26
N ASN A 198 -13.39 -17.44 0.19
CA ASN A 198 -13.88 -18.19 1.36
C ASN A 198 -13.08 -19.48 1.67
N LYS A 199 -11.91 -19.68 1.06
CA LYS A 199 -11.06 -20.86 1.28
C LYS A 199 -10.55 -20.94 2.73
N THR A 200 -10.69 -22.09 3.36
CA THR A 200 -10.29 -22.34 4.75
C THR A 200 -9.42 -23.59 4.95
N ASP A 201 -9.33 -24.50 3.99
CA ASP A 201 -8.48 -25.70 4.04
C ASP A 201 -7.48 -25.67 2.88
N PHE A 202 -6.19 -25.70 3.20
CA PHE A 202 -5.08 -25.61 2.24
C PHE A 202 -4.33 -26.95 2.07
N THR A 203 -4.84 -28.04 2.62
CA THR A 203 -4.17 -29.35 2.59
C THR A 203 -3.86 -29.80 1.16
N ALA A 204 -4.81 -29.66 0.26
CA ALA A 204 -4.65 -30.07 -1.15
C ALA A 204 -3.63 -29.19 -1.89
N GLU A 205 -3.71 -27.87 -1.73
CA GLU A 205 -2.85 -26.88 -2.41
C GLU A 205 -1.39 -27.03 -1.96
N ILE A 206 -1.16 -27.08 -0.64
CA ILE A 206 0.17 -27.25 -0.07
C ILE A 206 0.71 -28.66 -0.39
N GLY A 207 -0.14 -29.70 -0.37
CA GLY A 207 0.22 -31.04 -0.80
C GLY A 207 0.69 -31.10 -2.27
N GLN A 208 0.02 -30.39 -3.18
CA GLN A 208 0.41 -30.26 -4.59
C GLN A 208 1.78 -29.56 -4.74
N LEU A 209 2.03 -28.48 -3.99
CA LEU A 209 3.32 -27.77 -4.02
C LEU A 209 4.45 -28.64 -3.50
N LYS A 210 4.21 -29.37 -2.40
CA LYS A 210 5.17 -30.30 -1.84
C LYS A 210 5.49 -31.43 -2.80
N ALA A 211 4.48 -32.05 -3.41
CA ALA A 211 4.66 -33.11 -4.41
C ALA A 211 5.39 -32.62 -5.67
N ALA A 212 5.20 -31.37 -6.07
CA ALA A 212 5.93 -30.73 -7.17
C ALA A 212 7.38 -30.38 -6.82
N GLY A 213 7.78 -30.48 -5.55
CA GLY A 213 9.14 -30.13 -5.08
C GLY A 213 9.41 -28.61 -5.07
N ALA A 214 8.38 -27.81 -4.82
CA ALA A 214 8.51 -26.35 -4.76
C ALA A 214 9.64 -25.93 -3.83
N LYS A 215 10.46 -24.95 -4.28
CA LYS A 215 11.61 -24.39 -3.54
C LYS A 215 11.28 -23.07 -2.85
N ALA A 216 10.25 -22.40 -3.32
CA ALA A 216 9.67 -21.21 -2.71
C ALA A 216 8.21 -21.10 -3.12
N VAL A 217 7.39 -20.42 -2.33
CA VAL A 217 5.96 -20.18 -2.60
C VAL A 217 5.67 -18.70 -2.43
N ALA A 218 5.23 -18.03 -3.51
CA ALA A 218 4.57 -16.73 -3.37
C ALA A 218 3.14 -16.94 -2.88
N ILE A 219 2.64 -16.02 -2.06
CA ILE A 219 1.27 -16.07 -1.57
C ILE A 219 0.67 -14.67 -1.54
N SER A 220 -0.44 -14.50 -2.25
CA SER A 220 -1.17 -13.23 -2.41
C SER A 220 -2.64 -13.48 -2.09
N THR A 221 -2.94 -13.51 -0.79
CA THR A 221 -4.24 -13.87 -0.22
C THR A 221 -4.54 -13.05 1.03
N TYR A 222 -5.74 -13.14 1.56
CA TYR A 222 -6.11 -12.50 2.82
C TYR A 222 -5.25 -12.99 4.00
N PRO A 223 -5.01 -12.17 5.03
CA PRO A 223 -4.15 -12.54 6.17
C PRO A 223 -4.53 -13.86 6.83
N GLN A 224 -5.83 -14.13 6.99
CA GLN A 224 -6.31 -15.39 7.57
C GLN A 224 -5.98 -16.59 6.68
N GLN A 225 -6.13 -16.47 5.37
CA GLN A 225 -5.81 -17.52 4.40
C GLN A 225 -4.30 -17.77 4.35
N THR A 226 -3.49 -16.71 4.38
CA THR A 226 -2.04 -16.81 4.49
C THR A 226 -1.65 -17.58 5.77
N ALA A 227 -2.29 -17.28 6.91
CA ALA A 227 -2.05 -17.98 8.17
C ALA A 227 -2.39 -19.49 8.07
N MET A 228 -3.51 -19.83 7.46
CA MET A 228 -3.92 -21.22 7.25
C MET A 228 -2.97 -21.96 6.30
N ALA A 229 -2.56 -21.34 5.19
CA ALA A 229 -1.65 -21.94 4.23
C ALA A 229 -0.26 -22.21 4.85
N VAL A 230 0.33 -21.24 5.54
CA VAL A 230 1.64 -21.38 6.20
C VAL A 230 1.56 -22.39 7.36
N GLY A 231 0.48 -22.38 8.15
CA GLY A 231 0.25 -23.37 9.20
C GLY A 231 0.13 -24.79 8.64
N THR A 232 -0.58 -24.98 7.53
CA THR A 232 -0.68 -26.26 6.82
C THR A 232 0.69 -26.69 6.29
N ALA A 233 1.47 -25.76 5.69
CA ALA A 233 2.81 -26.06 5.20
C ALA A 233 3.73 -26.59 6.31
N ALA A 234 3.74 -25.94 7.46
CA ALA A 234 4.49 -26.39 8.63
C ALA A 234 4.03 -27.79 9.10
N ALA A 235 2.71 -28.02 9.17
CA ALA A 235 2.13 -29.28 9.64
C ALA A 235 2.47 -30.47 8.75
N ILE A 236 2.51 -30.29 7.43
CA ILE A 236 2.84 -31.37 6.49
C ILE A 236 4.32 -31.40 6.07
N GLY A 237 5.14 -30.49 6.60
CA GLY A 237 6.59 -30.44 6.37
C GLY A 237 6.96 -29.94 4.96
N LEU A 238 6.32 -28.90 4.48
CA LEU A 238 6.79 -28.08 3.35
C LEU A 238 7.62 -26.92 3.94
N ASP A 239 8.90 -27.16 4.15
CA ASP A 239 9.85 -26.22 4.76
C ASP A 239 10.59 -25.40 3.68
N VAL A 240 9.89 -24.45 3.08
CA VAL A 240 10.40 -23.55 2.04
C VAL A 240 9.99 -22.10 2.34
N PRO A 241 10.70 -21.08 1.81
CA PRO A 241 10.28 -19.70 1.98
C PRO A 241 8.90 -19.43 1.37
N PHE A 242 8.03 -18.75 2.14
CA PHE A 242 6.80 -18.16 1.69
C PHE A 242 6.99 -16.66 1.50
N LEU A 243 6.85 -16.19 0.26
CA LEU A 243 6.93 -14.78 -0.11
C LEU A 243 5.53 -14.18 -0.07
N VAL A 244 5.24 -13.43 0.98
CA VAL A 244 3.92 -12.89 1.27
C VAL A 244 3.83 -11.46 0.75
N SER A 245 2.82 -11.16 -0.05
CA SER A 245 2.47 -9.78 -0.39
C SER A 245 2.06 -9.02 0.87
N ASN A 246 2.43 -7.75 0.97
CA ASN A 246 2.16 -6.90 2.12
C ASN A 246 0.72 -7.03 2.69
N PRO A 247 -0.39 -6.99 1.90
CA PRO A 247 -1.73 -7.13 2.46
C PRO A 247 -2.03 -8.49 3.10
N GLY A 248 -1.26 -9.53 2.77
CA GLY A 248 -1.42 -10.88 3.30
C GLY A 248 -0.82 -11.10 4.70
N PHE A 249 -0.20 -10.08 5.31
CA PHE A 249 0.40 -10.18 6.65
C PHE A 249 -0.31 -9.28 7.65
N ASP A 250 -0.73 -9.87 8.77
CA ASP A 250 -1.18 -9.14 9.96
C ASP A 250 -0.34 -9.57 11.18
N PRO A 251 0.23 -8.64 11.98
CA PRO A 251 1.11 -8.99 13.09
C PRO A 251 0.42 -9.79 14.20
N SER A 252 -0.90 -9.81 14.31
CA SER A 252 -1.62 -10.60 15.29
C SER A 252 -1.41 -12.11 15.12
N VAL A 253 -1.05 -12.56 13.91
CA VAL A 253 -0.72 -13.97 13.63
C VAL A 253 0.45 -14.46 14.47
N LEU A 254 1.38 -13.58 14.84
CA LEU A 254 2.60 -13.94 15.59
C LEU A 254 2.31 -14.38 17.02
N ALA A 255 1.18 -13.97 17.59
CA ALA A 255 0.69 -14.42 18.89
C ALA A 255 -0.17 -15.69 18.81
N SER A 256 -0.42 -16.22 17.60
CA SER A 256 -1.23 -17.42 17.38
C SER A 256 -0.37 -18.70 17.38
N PRO A 257 -0.96 -19.91 17.42
CA PRO A 257 -0.23 -21.17 17.31
C PRO A 257 0.62 -21.32 16.04
N VAL A 258 0.30 -20.60 14.97
CA VAL A 258 1.09 -20.62 13.71
C VAL A 258 2.22 -19.59 13.70
N GLY A 259 2.32 -18.74 14.71
CA GLY A 259 3.37 -17.71 14.83
C GLY A 259 4.80 -18.22 14.63
N PRO A 260 5.22 -19.36 15.24
CA PRO A 260 6.55 -19.92 15.01
C PRO A 260 6.81 -20.29 13.55
N ALA A 261 5.81 -20.82 12.84
CA ALA A 261 5.93 -21.13 11.41
C ALA A 261 6.12 -19.85 10.57
N PHE A 262 5.41 -18.75 10.92
CA PHE A 262 5.61 -17.47 10.26
C PHE A 262 7.03 -16.93 10.44
N GLN A 263 7.60 -16.99 11.64
CA GLN A 263 8.98 -16.55 11.89
C GLN A 263 10.02 -17.35 11.10
N GLN A 264 9.75 -18.64 10.89
CA GLN A 264 10.64 -19.54 10.17
C GLN A 264 10.51 -19.42 8.65
N LEU A 265 9.29 -19.43 8.13
CA LEU A 265 9.01 -19.66 6.71
C LEU A 265 8.71 -18.37 5.94
N VAL A 266 8.19 -17.32 6.60
CA VAL A 266 7.64 -16.16 5.90
C VAL A 266 8.66 -15.05 5.69
N LEU A 267 8.62 -14.48 4.50
CA LEU A 267 9.21 -13.20 4.12
C LEU A 267 8.09 -12.33 3.56
N VAL A 268 8.00 -11.07 4.01
CA VAL A 268 6.99 -10.12 3.54
C VAL A 268 7.67 -9.08 2.68
N SER A 269 7.12 -8.78 1.51
CA SER A 269 7.56 -7.64 0.69
C SER A 269 6.71 -6.42 0.93
N SER A 270 7.35 -5.26 0.97
CA SER A 270 6.69 -3.97 1.10
C SER A 270 7.54 -2.85 0.54
N SER A 271 6.93 -1.93 -0.19
CA SER A 271 7.59 -0.70 -0.61
C SER A 271 7.67 0.36 0.49
N VAL A 272 7.04 0.11 1.65
CA VAL A 272 7.04 1.00 2.81
C VAL A 272 7.76 0.32 3.98
N SER A 273 8.46 1.10 4.81
CA SER A 273 9.18 0.62 6.00
C SER A 273 8.23 -0.09 6.96
N PRO A 274 8.70 -1.13 7.69
CA PRO A 274 7.92 -1.70 8.77
C PRO A 274 7.82 -0.71 9.93
N PHE A 275 6.70 -0.75 10.66
CA PHE A 275 6.46 0.12 11.81
C PHE A 275 7.57 -0.03 12.86
N GLY A 276 8.08 1.12 13.32
CA GLY A 276 9.14 1.15 14.33
C GLY A 276 10.51 0.69 13.82
N ALA A 277 10.72 0.65 12.50
CA ALA A 277 12.04 0.43 11.92
C ALA A 277 13.07 1.43 12.48
N LYS A 278 14.34 1.01 12.55
CA LYS A 278 15.46 1.88 12.98
C LYS A 278 15.82 2.90 11.89
N LEU A 279 14.84 3.71 11.54
CA LEU A 279 14.92 4.83 10.61
C LEU A 279 14.35 6.06 11.34
N PRO A 280 15.01 7.23 11.32
CA PRO A 280 14.57 8.39 12.10
C PRO A 280 13.09 8.73 11.92
N ALA A 281 12.59 8.73 10.67
CA ALA A 281 11.17 9.03 10.40
C ALA A 281 10.21 7.97 10.92
N ALA A 282 10.59 6.68 10.90
CA ALA A 282 9.78 5.58 11.44
C ALA A 282 9.76 5.60 12.98
N GLU A 283 10.89 5.95 13.62
CA GLU A 283 10.98 6.13 15.07
C GLU A 283 10.10 7.30 15.52
N ASP A 284 10.17 8.46 14.84
CA ASP A 284 9.32 9.63 15.11
C ASP A 284 7.82 9.29 14.96
N LEU A 285 7.48 8.54 13.90
CA LEU A 285 6.12 8.08 13.65
C LEU A 285 5.63 7.15 14.77
N ALA A 286 6.46 6.21 15.21
CA ALA A 286 6.13 5.29 16.30
C ALA A 286 5.89 6.04 17.63
N VAL A 287 6.67 7.07 17.92
CA VAL A 287 6.46 7.94 19.10
C VAL A 287 5.12 8.69 19.00
N ALA A 288 4.84 9.30 17.85
CA ALA A 288 3.57 10.01 17.61
C ALA A 288 2.36 9.07 17.68
N TYR A 289 2.48 7.87 17.09
CA TYR A 289 1.46 6.82 17.14
C TYR A 289 1.13 6.43 18.58
N LYS A 290 2.14 6.08 19.37
CA LYS A 290 1.95 5.67 20.76
C LYS A 290 1.31 6.77 21.62
N ALA A 291 1.64 8.02 21.35
CA ALA A 291 1.06 9.15 22.06
C ALA A 291 -0.43 9.33 21.75
N LYS A 292 -0.83 9.15 20.48
CA LYS A 292 -2.22 9.35 20.04
C LYS A 292 -3.09 8.10 20.22
N PHE A 293 -2.52 6.92 20.00
CA PHE A 293 -3.20 5.61 20.04
C PHE A 293 -2.53 4.66 21.05
N PRO A 294 -2.61 4.95 22.37
CA PRO A 294 -1.87 4.19 23.38
C PRO A 294 -2.24 2.71 23.46
N ASN A 295 -3.46 2.35 23.03
CA ASN A 295 -3.97 0.97 22.96
C ASN A 295 -4.01 0.43 21.52
N GLY A 296 -3.49 1.18 20.56
CA GLY A 296 -3.48 0.79 19.15
C GLY A 296 -2.57 -0.42 18.90
N LYS A 297 -2.88 -1.15 17.84
CA LYS A 297 -2.09 -2.30 17.37
C LYS A 297 -1.36 -1.88 16.09
N PRO A 298 -0.13 -1.36 16.18
CA PRO A 298 0.56 -0.85 15.01
C PRO A 298 0.95 -1.98 14.05
N SER A 299 0.94 -1.65 12.77
CA SER A 299 1.49 -2.47 11.69
C SER A 299 2.15 -1.56 10.65
N MET A 300 2.81 -2.11 9.64
CA MET A 300 3.35 -1.33 8.53
C MET A 300 2.28 -0.50 7.79
N ALA A 301 1.00 -0.84 7.93
CA ALA A 301 -0.10 -0.08 7.35
C ALA A 301 -0.24 1.33 7.96
N VAL A 302 0.24 1.56 9.19
CA VAL A 302 0.36 2.92 9.77
C VAL A 302 1.35 3.75 8.96
N ASP A 303 2.54 3.18 8.68
CA ASP A 303 3.58 3.83 7.88
C ASP A 303 3.07 4.12 6.47
N TYR A 304 2.35 3.17 5.86
CA TYR A 304 1.74 3.35 4.56
C TYR A 304 0.75 4.52 4.55
N GLY A 305 -0.21 4.54 5.47
CA GLY A 305 -1.18 5.64 5.58
C GLY A 305 -0.51 7.00 5.78
N TYR A 306 0.58 7.05 6.56
CA TYR A 306 1.37 8.26 6.76
C TYR A 306 2.09 8.70 5.48
N VAL A 307 2.68 7.77 4.73
CA VAL A 307 3.35 8.04 3.44
C VAL A 307 2.35 8.51 2.38
N VAL A 308 1.16 7.92 2.32
CA VAL A 308 0.07 8.41 1.46
C VAL A 308 -0.27 9.86 1.79
N GLY A 309 -0.36 10.19 3.09
CA GLY A 309 -0.54 11.57 3.55
C GLY A 309 0.57 12.51 3.05
N ILE A 310 1.84 12.09 3.12
CA ILE A 310 2.99 12.86 2.58
C ILE A 310 2.80 13.11 1.08
N GLY A 311 2.54 12.08 0.31
CA GLY A 311 2.40 12.17 -1.15
C GLY A 311 1.24 13.06 -1.57
N TYR A 312 0.06 12.83 -0.99
CA TYR A 312 -1.13 13.60 -1.31
C TYR A 312 -1.00 15.08 -0.90
N ALA A 313 -0.40 15.36 0.27
CA ALA A 313 -0.14 16.71 0.71
C ALA A 313 0.89 17.44 -0.18
N ALA A 314 1.88 16.74 -0.73
CA ALA A 314 2.81 17.33 -1.69
C ALA A 314 2.08 17.80 -2.96
N ILE A 315 1.13 17.00 -3.47
CA ILE A 315 0.27 17.35 -4.60
C ILE A 315 -0.55 18.61 -4.27
N LEU A 316 -1.23 18.62 -3.12
CA LEU A 316 -2.05 19.78 -2.69
C LEU A 316 -1.21 21.05 -2.45
N LYS A 317 0.01 20.92 -1.91
CA LYS A 317 0.95 22.05 -1.76
C LYS A 317 1.37 22.61 -3.11
N ARG A 318 1.60 21.75 -4.10
CA ARG A 318 1.90 22.16 -5.46
C ARG A 318 0.70 22.91 -6.09
N ALA A 319 -0.49 22.36 -6.01
CA ALA A 319 -1.74 22.99 -6.46
C ALA A 319 -1.95 24.36 -5.79
N CYS A 320 -1.67 24.45 -4.48
CA CYS A 320 -1.70 25.68 -3.72
C CYS A 320 -0.72 26.73 -4.28
N ALA A 321 0.53 26.32 -4.55
CA ALA A 321 1.57 27.21 -5.08
C ALA A 321 1.21 27.72 -6.51
N GLU A 322 0.46 26.94 -7.27
CA GLU A 322 -0.06 27.32 -8.58
C GLU A 322 -1.36 28.14 -8.51
N GLY A 323 -1.92 28.31 -7.31
CA GLY A 323 -3.14 29.10 -7.09
C GLY A 323 -4.42 28.41 -7.51
N ASP A 324 -4.46 27.06 -7.65
CA ASP A 324 -5.64 26.30 -8.07
C ASP A 324 -5.87 25.05 -7.22
N LEU A 325 -6.76 25.12 -6.24
CA LEU A 325 -7.23 24.01 -5.40
C LEU A 325 -8.58 23.46 -5.89
N THR A 326 -8.84 23.49 -7.20
CA THR A 326 -9.95 22.73 -7.82
C THR A 326 -9.48 21.32 -8.16
N ARG A 327 -10.40 20.38 -8.42
CA ARG A 327 -10.05 19.02 -8.87
C ARG A 327 -9.13 19.02 -10.11
N PRO A 328 -9.41 19.80 -11.18
CA PRO A 328 -8.48 19.93 -12.31
C PRO A 328 -7.11 20.49 -11.93
N GLY A 329 -7.07 21.51 -11.02
CA GLY A 329 -5.80 22.07 -10.55
C GLY A 329 -4.96 21.07 -9.76
N VAL A 330 -5.60 20.27 -8.91
CA VAL A 330 -4.93 19.20 -8.14
C VAL A 330 -4.43 18.10 -9.06
N GLN A 331 -5.20 17.69 -10.06
CA GLN A 331 -4.79 16.70 -11.07
C GLN A 331 -3.58 17.21 -11.90
N LYS A 332 -3.61 18.48 -12.34
CA LYS A 332 -2.47 19.10 -13.01
C LYS A 332 -1.23 19.09 -12.13
N ALA A 333 -1.34 19.52 -10.87
CA ALA A 333 -0.23 19.51 -9.90
C ALA A 333 0.35 18.12 -9.68
N PHE A 334 -0.47 17.07 -9.67
CA PHE A 334 -0.02 15.68 -9.57
C PHE A 334 0.91 15.30 -10.73
N HIS A 335 0.53 15.62 -11.97
CA HIS A 335 1.34 15.28 -13.17
C HIS A 335 2.61 16.11 -13.30
N GLU A 336 2.68 17.26 -12.68
CA GLU A 336 3.86 18.13 -12.68
C GLU A 336 4.82 17.85 -11.52
N LEU A 337 4.42 17.01 -10.55
CA LEU A 337 5.22 16.69 -9.37
C LEU A 337 6.25 15.61 -9.72
N THR A 338 7.52 15.96 -9.69
CA THR A 338 8.62 15.10 -10.14
C THR A 338 9.15 14.16 -9.05
N GLY A 339 8.96 14.50 -7.78
CA GLY A 339 9.44 13.67 -6.69
C GLY A 339 8.99 14.18 -5.33
N VAL A 340 8.79 13.25 -4.39
CA VAL A 340 8.42 13.55 -3.00
C VAL A 340 9.34 12.77 -2.07
N ASP A 341 10.07 13.47 -1.22
CA ASP A 341 10.86 12.85 -0.16
C ASP A 341 9.96 12.35 0.96
N THR A 342 10.15 11.10 1.34
CA THR A 342 9.42 10.43 2.42
C THR A 342 10.29 10.20 3.65
N SER A 343 11.48 10.79 3.70
CA SER A 343 12.47 10.65 4.77
C SER A 343 12.87 9.19 5.05
N GLY A 344 12.88 8.35 4.00
CA GLY A 344 13.28 6.95 4.08
C GLY A 344 12.15 5.97 4.47
N LEU A 345 10.92 6.45 4.72
CA LEU A 345 9.78 5.54 4.94
C LEU A 345 9.46 4.71 3.69
N THR A 346 9.74 5.24 2.51
CA THR A 346 9.81 4.55 1.22
C THR A 346 10.86 5.22 0.35
N ALA A 347 11.12 4.71 -0.86
CA ALA A 347 11.87 5.46 -1.87
C ALA A 347 11.19 6.80 -2.16
N PRO A 348 11.91 7.83 -2.63
CA PRO A 348 11.28 9.05 -3.09
C PRO A 348 10.18 8.72 -4.11
N LEU A 349 8.95 9.23 -3.86
CA LEU A 349 7.82 8.95 -4.74
C LEU A 349 7.95 9.76 -6.03
N LEU A 350 7.88 9.10 -7.17
CA LEU A 350 7.99 9.70 -8.50
C LEU A 350 6.62 9.68 -9.17
N PHE A 351 6.01 10.85 -9.35
CA PHE A 351 4.68 10.98 -9.94
C PHE A 351 4.68 11.52 -11.39
N SER A 352 5.84 11.81 -11.94
CA SER A 352 5.99 12.43 -13.28
C SER A 352 5.52 11.57 -14.45
N SER A 353 5.24 10.30 -14.21
CA SER A 353 4.70 9.39 -15.22
C SER A 353 3.60 8.52 -14.64
N SER A 354 2.38 8.68 -15.14
CA SER A 354 1.25 7.85 -14.73
C SER A 354 1.35 6.38 -15.17
N ASN A 355 2.27 6.05 -16.11
CA ASN A 355 2.45 4.67 -16.59
C ASN A 355 3.38 3.83 -15.71
N TYR A 356 3.98 4.43 -14.68
CA TYR A 356 4.88 3.74 -13.75
C TYR A 356 4.41 3.95 -12.32
N PRO A 357 4.63 2.96 -11.42
CA PRO A 357 4.36 3.16 -10.01
C PRO A 357 5.30 4.23 -9.42
N SER A 358 4.88 4.87 -8.35
CA SER A 358 5.66 5.95 -7.72
C SER A 358 6.97 5.45 -7.10
N SER A 359 7.10 4.15 -6.84
CA SER A 359 8.32 3.46 -6.45
C SER A 359 8.42 2.11 -7.16
N ARG A 360 9.65 1.60 -7.33
CA ARG A 360 9.94 0.28 -7.88
C ARG A 360 10.74 -0.57 -6.89
N GLN A 361 10.95 -0.02 -5.71
CA GLN A 361 11.77 -0.59 -4.66
C GLN A 361 10.91 -1.24 -3.60
N SER A 362 11.40 -2.36 -3.06
CA SER A 362 10.75 -3.06 -1.95
C SER A 362 11.78 -3.41 -0.88
N PHE A 363 11.34 -3.37 0.37
CA PHE A 363 12.00 -4.08 1.48
C PHE A 363 11.63 -5.55 1.40
N VAL A 364 12.52 -6.42 1.89
CA VAL A 364 12.15 -7.77 2.31
C VAL A 364 12.21 -7.81 3.83
N LEU A 365 11.13 -8.24 4.44
CA LEU A 365 10.89 -8.18 5.87
C LEU A 365 10.71 -9.60 6.43
N ARG A 366 11.09 -9.81 7.68
CA ARG A 366 10.90 -11.07 8.39
C ARG A 366 10.02 -10.88 9.61
N PRO A 367 9.02 -11.75 9.84
CA PRO A 367 8.21 -11.73 11.03
C PRO A 367 9.03 -11.87 12.31
N ASN A 368 8.82 -10.94 13.26
CA ASN A 368 9.46 -10.95 14.58
C ASN A 368 8.46 -10.44 15.65
N PRO A 369 8.00 -11.29 16.58
CA PRO A 369 7.04 -10.90 17.62
C PRO A 369 7.60 -9.89 18.64
N ASN A 370 8.93 -9.71 18.69
CA ASN A 370 9.59 -8.80 19.63
C ASN A 370 9.75 -7.37 19.07
N THR A 371 9.43 -7.17 17.79
CA THR A 371 9.51 -5.85 17.12
C THR A 371 8.11 -5.23 17.06
N PRO A 372 7.97 -3.93 17.38
CA PRO A 372 6.71 -3.21 17.15
C PRO A 372 6.26 -3.37 15.69
N GLY A 373 4.98 -3.69 15.46
CA GLY A 373 4.47 -3.97 14.11
C GLY A 373 4.85 -5.34 13.54
N GLY A 374 5.63 -6.16 14.28
CA GLY A 374 5.84 -7.57 14.00
C GLY A 374 6.83 -7.90 12.87
N LEU A 375 7.63 -6.94 12.35
CA LEU A 375 8.50 -7.13 11.20
C LEU A 375 9.87 -6.48 11.37
N ASP A 376 10.93 -7.21 11.00
CA ASP A 376 12.31 -6.71 10.87
C ASP A 376 12.73 -6.63 9.40
N ILE A 377 13.55 -5.64 9.06
CA ILE A 377 14.16 -5.51 7.73
C ILE A 377 15.28 -6.55 7.60
N VAL A 378 15.19 -7.43 6.60
CA VAL A 378 16.24 -8.40 6.25
C VAL A 378 16.93 -8.08 4.91
N ASP A 379 16.25 -7.34 4.03
CA ASP A 379 16.86 -6.71 2.86
C ASP A 379 16.36 -5.26 2.77
N PRO A 380 17.27 -4.28 2.64
CA PRO A 380 16.87 -2.88 2.58
C PRO A 380 16.14 -2.57 1.27
N LEU A 381 15.51 -1.40 1.23
CA LEU A 381 14.77 -0.90 0.09
C LEU A 381 15.63 -0.94 -1.18
N LYS A 382 15.19 -1.73 -2.16
CA LYS A 382 15.95 -1.99 -3.37
C LYS A 382 15.03 -2.26 -4.57
N GLU A 383 15.43 -1.75 -5.74
CA GLU A 383 14.94 -2.15 -7.05
C GLU A 383 15.86 -3.23 -7.61
N SER A 384 15.32 -4.38 -7.97
CA SER A 384 16.08 -5.48 -8.58
C SER A 384 16.34 -5.23 -10.08
N ASP A 385 17.35 -5.92 -10.63
CA ASP A 385 17.57 -5.93 -12.07
C ASP A 385 16.42 -6.56 -12.84
N LEU A 386 15.71 -7.50 -12.22
CA LEU A 386 14.51 -8.12 -12.80
C LEU A 386 13.36 -7.13 -12.92
N VAL A 387 13.15 -6.26 -11.91
CA VAL A 387 12.17 -5.19 -11.98
C VAL A 387 12.49 -4.22 -13.11
N ARG A 388 13.75 -3.80 -13.26
CA ARG A 388 14.19 -2.96 -14.39
C ARG A 388 13.88 -3.59 -15.75
N GLN A 389 14.01 -4.92 -15.88
CA GLN A 389 13.67 -5.65 -17.12
C GLN A 389 12.16 -5.80 -17.35
N ARG A 390 11.34 -5.77 -16.28
CA ARG A 390 9.88 -5.89 -16.36
C ARG A 390 9.22 -4.63 -16.90
N ILE A 391 9.75 -3.47 -16.52
CA ILE A 391 9.17 -2.16 -16.84
C ILE A 391 9.95 -1.39 -17.90
N GLY A 392 11.08 -1.94 -18.35
CA GLY A 392 11.91 -1.62 -19.51
C GLY A 392 12.29 -0.42 -19.87
#